data_f92f1478303398f5660224c3d472d30d
#
_entry.id   f92f1478303398f5660224c3d472d30d
#
_cell.length_a   1.000
_cell.length_b   1.000
_cell.length_c   1.000
_cell.angle_alpha   90.00
_cell.angle_beta   90.00
_cell.angle_gamma   90.00
#
_symmetry.space_group_name_H-M   'P 1'
#
loop_
_entity.id
_entity.type
_entity.pdbx_description
1 polymer ?
#
loop_
_entity_poly.entity_id
_entity_poly.type
_entity_poly.pdbx_seq_one_letter_code
_entity_poly.pdbx_strand_id
1 'polypeptide(L)'
;MFNVKYNSDESYKFSQEQTDNYVNSMASDIESGNWKGYFQTAVELMDAKTVQDAYSQGSKEMYQYCLDNDIRPDESNWKYKTVMEMKNAESEIKNLDESKKSGVYVDSNEYKNYEEIKVKSEYRLQNNIKFDISENTSWINSGEFNFWSVFCTTTMICSFIGLLVIIIAGGIVSSEFSGGTIKFLLINPVKRWKILVSKYVTTITFGYILIIITYIISAVMSLTVFGADDLSASFISVSDGIVKEIPGFLY
;
A
#
# COMPACT_ATOMS: atom_id res chain seq x y z
N MET A 1 -4.71 -0.80 -23.10
CA MET A 1 -4.65 -1.26 -24.50
C MET A 1 -3.89 -2.58 -24.50
N PHE A 2 -4.63 -3.69 -24.48
CA PHE A 2 -4.02 -5.03 -24.40
C PHE A 2 -3.44 -5.39 -25.77
N ASN A 3 -2.11 -5.54 -25.85
CA ASN A 3 -1.43 -6.00 -27.05
C ASN A 3 -1.35 -7.53 -26.97
N VAL A 4 -2.34 -8.22 -27.50
CA VAL A 4 -2.25 -9.68 -27.70
C VAL A 4 -1.29 -9.92 -28.87
N LYS A 5 -0.02 -10.16 -28.58
CA LYS A 5 0.92 -10.67 -29.57
C LYS A 5 0.61 -12.15 -29.79
N TYR A 6 -0.04 -12.43 -30.89
CA TYR A 6 -0.23 -13.79 -31.39
C TYR A 6 1.12 -14.36 -31.84
N ASN A 7 1.52 -15.46 -31.23
CA ASN A 7 2.72 -16.20 -31.64
C ASN A 7 2.25 -17.45 -32.42
N SER A 8 2.49 -17.48 -33.71
CA SER A 8 2.02 -18.51 -34.64
C SER A 8 2.59 -19.93 -34.41
N ASP A 9 3.53 -20.06 -33.47
CA ASP A 9 4.21 -21.34 -33.18
C ASP A 9 3.59 -22.14 -32.00
N GLU A 10 2.51 -21.63 -31.38
CA GLU A 10 1.84 -22.35 -30.30
C GLU A 10 0.85 -23.38 -30.87
N SER A 11 1.04 -24.65 -30.53
CA SER A 11 0.12 -25.71 -30.92
C SER A 11 -1.11 -25.74 -30.00
N TYR A 12 -2.28 -25.52 -30.58
CA TYR A 12 -3.57 -25.66 -29.90
C TYR A 12 -4.22 -27.01 -30.25
N LYS A 13 -5.08 -27.49 -29.35
CA LYS A 13 -5.95 -28.66 -29.63
C LYS A 13 -7.00 -28.36 -30.71
N PHE A 14 -7.23 -27.09 -30.98
CA PHE A 14 -8.19 -26.60 -31.98
C PHE A 14 -7.54 -26.42 -33.35
N SER A 15 -8.38 -26.45 -34.40
CA SER A 15 -7.97 -26.04 -35.73
C SER A 15 -7.65 -24.54 -35.75
N GLN A 16 -6.84 -24.11 -36.75
CA GLN A 16 -6.51 -22.68 -36.93
C GLN A 16 -7.78 -21.82 -37.04
N GLU A 17 -8.80 -22.27 -37.77
CA GLU A 17 -10.07 -21.56 -37.91
C GLU A 17 -10.81 -21.40 -36.59
N GLN A 18 -10.80 -22.42 -35.71
CA GLN A 18 -11.39 -22.34 -34.38
C GLN A 18 -10.63 -21.35 -33.51
N THR A 19 -9.30 -21.39 -33.55
CA THR A 19 -8.45 -20.45 -32.81
C THR A 19 -8.71 -19.01 -33.24
N ASP A 20 -8.80 -18.76 -34.55
CA ASP A 20 -9.10 -17.44 -35.10
C ASP A 20 -10.49 -16.94 -34.68
N ASN A 21 -11.48 -17.84 -34.60
CA ASN A 21 -12.81 -17.49 -34.09
C ASN A 21 -12.77 -17.07 -32.61
N TYR A 22 -12.01 -17.76 -31.75
CA TYR A 22 -11.81 -17.36 -30.35
C TYR A 22 -11.16 -16.00 -30.24
N VAL A 23 -10.09 -15.74 -31.02
CA VAL A 23 -9.40 -14.45 -31.04
C VAL A 23 -10.33 -13.32 -31.50
N ASN A 24 -11.14 -13.56 -32.53
CA ASN A 24 -12.11 -12.59 -33.02
C ASN A 24 -13.24 -12.33 -31.98
N SER A 25 -13.68 -13.35 -31.28
CA SER A 25 -14.64 -13.19 -30.17
C SER A 25 -14.07 -12.35 -29.06
N MET A 26 -12.84 -12.60 -28.63
CA MET A 26 -12.14 -11.80 -27.61
C MET A 26 -12.00 -10.33 -28.05
N ALA A 27 -11.68 -10.08 -29.33
CA ALA A 27 -11.58 -8.71 -29.85
C ALA A 27 -12.93 -7.99 -29.79
N SER A 28 -14.02 -8.66 -30.17
CA SER A 28 -15.39 -8.13 -30.08
C SER A 28 -15.81 -7.85 -28.63
N ASP A 29 -15.45 -8.73 -27.70
CA ASP A 29 -15.72 -8.55 -26.28
C ASP A 29 -14.99 -7.36 -25.68
N ILE A 30 -13.74 -7.11 -26.11
CA ILE A 30 -12.98 -5.90 -25.72
C ILE A 30 -13.68 -4.63 -26.24
N GLU A 31 -14.08 -4.61 -27.53
CA GLU A 31 -14.74 -3.46 -28.14
C GLU A 31 -16.10 -3.15 -27.48
N SER A 32 -16.86 -4.18 -27.11
CA SER A 32 -18.16 -4.05 -26.45
C SER A 32 -18.06 -3.80 -24.94
N GLY A 33 -16.87 -3.91 -24.34
CA GLY A 33 -16.67 -3.83 -22.90
C GLY A 33 -17.19 -5.04 -22.12
N ASN A 34 -17.46 -6.15 -22.80
CA ASN A 34 -17.90 -7.42 -22.21
C ASN A 34 -16.72 -8.19 -21.60
N TRP A 35 -16.21 -7.75 -20.46
CA TRP A 35 -15.05 -8.37 -19.82
C TRP A 35 -15.28 -9.85 -19.42
N LYS A 36 -16.53 -10.21 -19.09
CA LYS A 36 -16.86 -11.62 -18.75
C LYS A 36 -16.70 -12.53 -19.95
N GLY A 37 -17.23 -12.14 -21.11
CA GLY A 37 -17.04 -12.87 -22.35
C GLY A 37 -15.58 -13.02 -22.68
N TYR A 38 -14.81 -11.94 -22.61
CA TYR A 38 -13.37 -11.96 -22.82
C TYR A 38 -12.65 -12.97 -21.91
N PHE A 39 -12.91 -12.96 -20.60
CA PHE A 39 -12.27 -13.88 -19.66
C PHE A 39 -12.68 -15.32 -19.88
N GLN A 40 -13.97 -15.59 -20.16
CA GLN A 40 -14.46 -16.94 -20.48
C GLN A 40 -13.75 -17.50 -21.71
N THR A 41 -13.72 -16.73 -22.80
CA THR A 41 -13.05 -17.12 -24.04
C THR A 41 -11.54 -17.30 -23.84
N ALA A 42 -10.89 -16.45 -23.03
CA ALA A 42 -9.48 -16.58 -22.72
C ALA A 42 -9.19 -17.86 -21.91
N VAL A 43 -10.01 -18.22 -20.93
CA VAL A 43 -9.88 -19.47 -20.16
C VAL A 43 -10.03 -20.68 -21.08
N GLU A 44 -11.05 -20.71 -21.94
CA GLU A 44 -11.25 -21.80 -22.92
C GLU A 44 -10.07 -21.95 -23.88
N LEU A 45 -9.52 -20.84 -24.38
CA LEU A 45 -8.35 -20.84 -25.26
C LEU A 45 -7.10 -21.35 -24.53
N MET A 46 -6.90 -20.98 -23.28
CA MET A 46 -5.79 -21.48 -22.46
C MET A 46 -5.91 -22.98 -22.18
N ASP A 47 -7.12 -23.49 -21.95
CA ASP A 47 -7.36 -24.92 -21.79
C ASP A 47 -7.12 -25.73 -23.06
N ALA A 48 -7.24 -25.09 -24.20
CA ALA A 48 -6.99 -25.70 -25.49
C ALA A 48 -5.50 -25.79 -25.88
N LYS A 49 -4.61 -25.06 -25.19
CA LYS A 49 -3.14 -25.16 -25.44
C LYS A 49 -2.64 -26.57 -25.18
N THR A 50 -1.82 -27.08 -26.08
CA THR A 50 -1.24 -28.43 -25.99
C THR A 50 -0.12 -28.48 -24.94
N VAL A 51 0.58 -27.36 -24.76
CA VAL A 51 1.62 -27.17 -23.74
C VAL A 51 1.17 -26.04 -22.82
N GLN A 52 0.89 -26.37 -21.59
CA GLN A 52 0.57 -25.36 -20.56
C GLN A 52 1.86 -24.93 -19.88
N ASP A 53 2.27 -23.70 -20.10
CA ASP A 53 3.35 -23.09 -19.34
C ASP A 53 2.81 -22.50 -18.01
N ALA A 54 3.72 -22.23 -17.08
CA ALA A 54 3.37 -21.68 -15.76
C ALA A 54 2.64 -20.33 -15.86
N TYR A 55 2.98 -19.52 -16.85
CA TYR A 55 2.36 -18.21 -17.08
C TYR A 55 0.91 -18.35 -17.55
N SER A 56 0.65 -19.23 -18.51
CA SER A 56 -0.72 -19.50 -19.00
C SER A 56 -1.60 -20.05 -17.89
N GLN A 57 -1.07 -20.92 -17.05
CA GLN A 57 -1.81 -21.48 -15.92
C GLN A 57 -2.14 -20.42 -14.86
N GLY A 58 -1.19 -19.57 -14.50
CA GLY A 58 -1.41 -18.49 -13.53
C GLY A 58 -2.44 -17.46 -14.04
N SER A 59 -2.37 -17.10 -15.31
CA SER A 59 -3.34 -16.20 -15.95
C SER A 59 -4.75 -16.80 -15.99
N LYS A 60 -4.86 -18.10 -16.29
CA LYS A 60 -6.13 -18.83 -16.27
C LYS A 60 -6.75 -18.82 -14.88
N GLU A 61 -5.98 -19.18 -13.86
CA GLU A 61 -6.44 -19.19 -12.46
C GLU A 61 -6.93 -17.80 -12.01
N MET A 62 -6.26 -16.74 -12.46
CA MET A 62 -6.65 -15.36 -12.19
C MET A 62 -7.98 -15.00 -12.87
N TYR A 63 -8.13 -15.31 -14.16
CA TYR A 63 -9.37 -15.02 -14.90
C TYR A 63 -10.56 -15.78 -14.33
N GLN A 64 -10.35 -17.06 -14.02
CA GLN A 64 -11.38 -17.88 -13.40
C GLN A 64 -11.81 -17.31 -12.04
N TYR A 65 -10.85 -16.91 -11.20
CA TYR A 65 -11.16 -16.31 -9.90
C TYR A 65 -11.97 -15.01 -10.06
N CYS A 66 -11.62 -14.16 -11.04
CA CYS A 66 -12.36 -12.94 -11.32
C CYS A 66 -13.79 -13.21 -11.81
N LEU A 67 -13.99 -14.25 -12.64
CA LEU A 67 -15.31 -14.66 -13.09
C LEU A 67 -16.18 -15.17 -11.94
N ASP A 68 -15.63 -16.06 -11.11
CA ASP A 68 -16.34 -16.70 -10.00
C ASP A 68 -16.77 -15.69 -8.91
N ASN A 69 -15.99 -14.61 -8.74
CA ASN A 69 -16.25 -13.59 -7.73
C ASN A 69 -16.81 -12.27 -8.30
N ASP A 70 -17.16 -12.24 -9.60
CA ASP A 70 -17.68 -11.05 -10.29
C ASP A 70 -16.78 -9.81 -10.14
N ILE A 71 -15.46 -9.99 -10.28
CA ILE A 71 -14.47 -8.92 -10.14
C ILE A 71 -14.10 -8.38 -11.52
N ARG A 72 -14.54 -7.15 -11.81
CA ARG A 72 -14.23 -6.49 -13.08
C ARG A 72 -12.73 -6.15 -13.16
N PRO A 73 -12.07 -6.47 -14.30
CA PRO A 73 -10.67 -6.12 -14.55
C PRO A 73 -10.52 -4.63 -14.88
N ASP A 74 -10.42 -3.82 -13.85
CA ASP A 74 -10.22 -2.38 -13.95
C ASP A 74 -9.07 -1.99 -13.01
N GLU A 75 -8.13 -1.20 -13.50
CA GLU A 75 -6.99 -0.74 -12.70
C GLU A 75 -7.42 0.12 -11.49
N SER A 76 -8.61 0.74 -11.54
CA SER A 76 -9.21 1.45 -10.41
C SER A 76 -9.89 0.51 -9.40
N ASN A 77 -10.13 -0.76 -9.78
CA ASN A 77 -10.78 -1.74 -8.92
C ASN A 77 -9.78 -2.39 -7.96
N TRP A 78 -9.83 -2.02 -6.69
CA TRP A 78 -8.94 -2.54 -5.67
C TRP A 78 -9.00 -4.07 -5.54
N LYS A 79 -10.18 -4.69 -5.73
CA LYS A 79 -10.31 -6.16 -5.69
C LYS A 79 -9.51 -6.81 -6.80
N TYR A 80 -9.54 -6.23 -8.02
CA TYR A 80 -8.77 -6.75 -9.14
C TYR A 80 -7.26 -6.66 -8.89
N LYS A 81 -6.77 -5.52 -8.37
CA LYS A 81 -5.37 -5.37 -7.96
C LYS A 81 -4.97 -6.40 -6.91
N THR A 82 -5.79 -6.57 -5.88
CA THR A 82 -5.51 -7.54 -4.81
C THR A 82 -5.50 -8.98 -5.31
N VAL A 83 -6.37 -9.34 -6.28
CA VAL A 83 -6.32 -10.66 -6.93
C VAL A 83 -5.04 -10.83 -7.74
N MET A 84 -4.61 -9.80 -8.47
CA MET A 84 -3.34 -9.85 -9.20
C MET A 84 -2.15 -10.06 -8.26
N GLU A 85 -2.08 -9.33 -7.14
CA GLU A 85 -1.04 -9.48 -6.12
C GLU A 85 -1.03 -10.89 -5.53
N MET A 86 -2.21 -11.42 -5.17
CA MET A 86 -2.39 -12.77 -4.66
C MET A 86 -1.89 -13.82 -5.65
N LYS A 87 -2.29 -13.73 -6.92
CA LYS A 87 -1.93 -14.70 -7.95
C LYS A 87 -0.46 -14.61 -8.36
N ASN A 88 0.10 -13.41 -8.37
CA ASN A 88 1.54 -13.23 -8.57
C ASN A 88 2.33 -13.87 -7.41
N ALA A 89 1.94 -13.64 -6.17
CA ALA A 89 2.59 -14.27 -5.02
C ALA A 89 2.48 -15.81 -5.06
N GLU A 90 1.34 -16.37 -5.45
CA GLU A 90 1.18 -17.82 -5.65
C GLU A 90 2.11 -18.36 -6.74
N SER A 91 2.25 -17.64 -7.85
CA SER A 91 3.16 -18.02 -8.94
C SER A 91 4.62 -18.00 -8.48
N GLU A 92 5.03 -16.96 -7.74
CA GLU A 92 6.40 -16.86 -7.21
C GLU A 92 6.69 -17.96 -6.19
N ILE A 93 5.75 -18.29 -5.31
CA ILE A 93 5.88 -19.43 -4.38
C ILE A 93 6.10 -20.74 -5.16
N LYS A 94 5.34 -20.98 -6.23
CA LYS A 94 5.53 -22.18 -7.09
C LYS A 94 6.92 -22.19 -7.73
N ASN A 95 7.38 -21.05 -8.26
CA ASN A 95 8.73 -20.91 -8.86
C ASN A 95 9.84 -21.20 -7.84
N LEU A 96 9.70 -20.67 -6.61
CA LEU A 96 10.65 -20.91 -5.52
C LEU A 96 10.65 -22.38 -5.08
N ASP A 97 9.50 -23.04 -5.04
CA ASP A 97 9.38 -24.46 -4.74
C ASP A 97 10.05 -25.33 -5.81
N GLU A 98 9.90 -25.01 -7.07
CA GLU A 98 10.57 -25.68 -8.19
C GLU A 98 12.08 -25.48 -8.13
N SER A 99 12.53 -24.26 -7.85
CA SER A 99 13.94 -23.94 -7.65
C SER A 99 14.55 -24.74 -6.50
N LYS A 100 13.82 -24.85 -5.38
CA LYS A 100 14.23 -25.67 -4.23
C LYS A 100 14.33 -27.15 -4.57
N LYS A 101 13.38 -27.69 -5.33
CA LYS A 101 13.42 -29.09 -5.82
C LYS A 101 14.59 -29.34 -6.75
N SER A 102 14.99 -28.33 -7.52
CA SER A 102 16.14 -28.37 -8.45
C SER A 102 17.49 -28.15 -7.73
N GLY A 103 17.50 -28.00 -6.39
CA GLY A 103 18.73 -27.81 -5.62
C GLY A 103 19.27 -26.38 -5.64
N VAL A 104 18.52 -25.42 -6.15
CA VAL A 104 18.88 -24.00 -6.12
C VAL A 104 18.59 -23.43 -4.72
N TYR A 105 19.51 -22.63 -4.19
CA TYR A 105 19.30 -21.94 -2.92
C TYR A 105 18.16 -20.94 -3.05
N VAL A 106 17.19 -21.04 -2.15
CA VAL A 106 16.06 -20.12 -2.02
C VAL A 106 16.18 -19.40 -0.69
N ASP A 107 16.11 -18.06 -0.71
CA ASP A 107 16.08 -17.27 0.53
C ASP A 107 14.75 -17.51 1.26
N SER A 108 14.84 -17.94 2.51
CA SER A 108 13.67 -18.20 3.36
C SER A 108 12.86 -16.92 3.65
N ASN A 109 13.49 -15.74 3.60
CA ASN A 109 12.80 -14.46 3.80
C ASN A 109 11.98 -14.11 2.56
N GLU A 110 12.49 -14.40 1.37
CA GLU A 110 11.78 -14.18 0.12
C GLU A 110 10.51 -15.06 0.06
N TYR A 111 10.65 -16.33 0.39
CA TYR A 111 9.53 -17.26 0.47
C TYR A 111 8.45 -16.78 1.45
N LYS A 112 8.85 -16.41 2.68
CA LYS A 112 7.93 -15.86 3.68
C LYS A 112 7.24 -14.59 3.22
N ASN A 113 7.94 -13.71 2.52
CA ASN A 113 7.36 -12.47 2.02
C ASN A 113 6.20 -12.74 1.04
N TYR A 114 6.37 -13.68 0.12
CA TYR A 114 5.29 -14.04 -0.80
C TYR A 114 4.13 -14.76 -0.10
N GLU A 115 4.42 -15.61 0.90
CA GLU A 115 3.36 -16.21 1.73
C GLU A 115 2.56 -15.15 2.49
N GLU A 116 3.22 -14.16 3.06
CA GLU A 116 2.56 -13.04 3.75
C GLU A 116 1.69 -12.22 2.80
N ILE A 117 2.19 -11.89 1.59
CA ILE A 117 1.41 -11.21 0.55
C ILE A 117 0.17 -12.01 0.17
N LYS A 118 0.31 -13.30 -0.05
CA LYS A 118 -0.80 -14.19 -0.38
C LYS A 118 -1.87 -14.19 0.70
N VAL A 119 -1.49 -14.53 1.94
CA VAL A 119 -2.41 -14.62 3.09
C VAL A 119 -3.12 -13.29 3.35
N LYS A 120 -2.39 -12.19 3.24
CA LYS A 120 -2.91 -10.84 3.40
C LYS A 120 -3.93 -10.49 2.33
N SER A 121 -3.64 -10.80 1.07
CA SER A 121 -4.52 -10.54 -0.06
C SER A 121 -5.81 -11.37 0.04
N GLU A 122 -5.71 -12.65 0.41
CA GLU A 122 -6.87 -13.50 0.68
C GLU A 122 -7.75 -12.93 1.79
N TYR A 123 -7.16 -12.51 2.91
CA TYR A 123 -7.88 -11.93 4.03
C TYR A 123 -8.61 -10.64 3.65
N ARG A 124 -7.95 -9.76 2.87
CA ARG A 124 -8.55 -8.51 2.36
C ARG A 124 -9.77 -8.79 1.49
N LEU A 125 -9.67 -9.75 0.56
CA LEU A 125 -10.76 -10.12 -0.33
C LEU A 125 -11.95 -10.72 0.43
N GLN A 126 -11.68 -11.63 1.39
CA GLN A 126 -12.72 -12.27 2.20
C GLN A 126 -13.48 -11.29 3.10
N ASN A 127 -12.76 -10.35 3.70
CA ASN A 127 -13.34 -9.36 4.64
C ASN A 127 -13.71 -8.04 3.95
N ASN A 128 -13.58 -7.94 2.61
CA ASN A 128 -13.89 -6.75 1.82
C ASN A 128 -13.16 -5.48 2.30
N ILE A 129 -11.88 -5.62 2.67
CA ILE A 129 -11.05 -4.52 3.15
C ILE A 129 -10.39 -3.82 1.97
N LYS A 130 -10.86 -2.63 1.63
CA LYS A 130 -10.39 -1.85 0.48
C LYS A 130 -9.00 -1.27 0.72
N PHE A 131 -8.76 -0.69 1.89
CA PHE A 131 -7.53 0.00 2.22
C PHE A 131 -6.78 -0.71 3.33
N ASP A 132 -5.49 -0.96 3.10
CA ASP A 132 -4.55 -1.46 4.09
C ASP A 132 -3.47 -0.42 4.35
N ILE A 133 -3.38 0.04 5.59
CA ILE A 133 -2.42 1.06 6.01
C ILE A 133 -0.98 0.55 5.90
N SER A 134 -0.76 -0.76 6.07
CA SER A 134 0.59 -1.34 6.04
C SER A 134 1.29 -1.20 4.68
N GLU A 135 0.54 -1.15 3.58
CA GLU A 135 1.07 -0.95 2.23
C GLU A 135 1.53 0.49 2.00
N ASN A 136 0.91 1.44 2.70
CA ASN A 136 1.13 2.87 2.52
C ASN A 136 2.21 3.48 3.42
N THR A 137 2.80 2.71 4.33
CA THR A 137 3.96 3.17 5.12
C THR A 137 5.21 3.32 4.27
N SER A 138 5.25 2.73 3.10
CA SER A 138 6.32 2.90 2.11
C SER A 138 5.89 3.90 1.03
N TRP A 139 5.83 5.18 1.38
CA TRP A 139 5.47 6.32 0.52
C TRP A 139 6.28 6.44 -0.78
N ILE A 140 7.32 5.63 -0.95
CA ILE A 140 8.15 5.57 -2.16
C ILE A 140 7.59 4.59 -3.21
N ASN A 141 6.82 3.58 -2.84
CA ASN A 141 6.49 2.47 -3.73
C ASN A 141 5.01 2.28 -4.08
N SER A 142 4.07 2.88 -3.35
CA SER A 142 2.66 2.53 -3.55
C SER A 142 1.89 3.42 -4.52
N GLY A 143 2.39 4.56 -4.94
CA GLY A 143 1.75 5.43 -5.95
C GLY A 143 0.31 5.90 -5.64
N GLU A 144 -0.33 5.35 -4.64
CA GLU A 144 -1.69 5.68 -4.24
C GLU A 144 -1.68 6.52 -2.97
N PHE A 145 -2.08 7.80 -3.12
CA PHE A 145 -2.31 8.68 -1.99
C PHE A 145 -3.69 8.39 -1.41
N ASN A 146 -3.76 8.11 -0.11
CA ASN A 146 -5.01 8.00 0.64
C ASN A 146 -4.93 8.83 1.93
N PHE A 147 -6.05 8.90 2.68
CA PHE A 147 -6.11 9.64 3.95
C PHE A 147 -4.96 9.27 4.89
N TRP A 148 -4.74 7.98 5.13
CA TRP A 148 -3.75 7.49 6.08
C TRP A 148 -2.31 7.73 5.62
N SER A 149 -2.04 7.62 4.32
CA SER A 149 -0.73 7.91 3.73
C SER A 149 -0.32 9.36 4.00
N VAL A 150 -1.21 10.32 3.77
CA VAL A 150 -0.94 11.74 4.03
C VAL A 150 -0.84 12.00 5.52
N PHE A 151 -1.71 11.41 6.34
CA PHE A 151 -1.69 11.56 7.79
C PHE A 151 -0.38 11.03 8.40
N CYS A 152 0.09 9.85 8.01
CA CYS A 152 1.37 9.29 8.44
C CYS A 152 2.56 10.12 7.96
N THR A 153 2.53 10.65 6.72
CA THR A 153 3.58 11.52 6.20
C THR A 153 3.71 12.81 7.02
N THR A 154 2.62 13.28 7.65
CA THR A 154 2.65 14.43 8.55
C THR A 154 3.60 14.24 9.72
N THR A 155 3.83 13.01 10.15
CA THR A 155 4.80 12.68 11.21
C THR A 155 6.24 13.12 10.84
N MET A 156 6.60 13.05 9.56
CA MET A 156 7.89 13.58 9.10
C MET A 156 7.98 15.10 9.22
N ILE A 157 6.87 15.80 8.95
CA ILE A 157 6.80 17.26 9.12
C ILE A 157 6.99 17.63 10.58
N CYS A 158 6.50 16.83 11.52
CA CYS A 158 6.70 17.04 12.95
C CYS A 158 8.18 17.05 13.35
N SER A 159 9.03 16.31 12.65
CA SER A 159 10.50 16.36 12.89
C SER A 159 11.10 17.73 12.58
N PHE A 160 10.63 18.40 11.53
CA PHE A 160 11.04 19.78 11.21
C PHE A 160 10.50 20.77 12.26
N ILE A 161 9.27 20.57 12.76
CA ILE A 161 8.73 21.38 13.85
C ILE A 161 9.61 21.25 15.09
N GLY A 162 10.03 20.03 15.43
CA GLY A 162 10.96 19.77 16.54
C GLY A 162 12.28 20.57 16.40
N LEU A 163 12.85 20.59 15.20
CA LEU A 163 14.05 21.36 14.91
C LEU A 163 13.82 22.86 15.10
N LEU A 164 12.70 23.41 14.60
CA LEU A 164 12.34 24.82 14.80
C LEU A 164 12.16 25.16 16.28
N VAL A 165 11.51 24.28 17.04
CA VAL A 165 11.33 24.47 18.50
C VAL A 165 12.67 24.51 19.23
N ILE A 166 13.65 23.68 18.85
CA ILE A 166 15.00 23.72 19.42
C ILE A 166 15.71 25.05 19.12
N ILE A 167 15.61 25.55 17.90
CA ILE A 167 16.20 26.85 17.51
C ILE A 167 15.56 27.98 18.33
N ILE A 168 14.22 27.98 18.48
CA ILE A 168 13.50 28.98 19.27
C ILE A 168 13.92 28.90 20.74
N ALA A 169 14.00 27.68 21.31
CA ALA A 169 14.46 27.47 22.68
C ALA A 169 15.86 28.05 22.93
N GLY A 170 16.79 27.77 22.01
CA GLY A 170 18.16 28.34 22.05
C GLY A 170 18.15 29.86 21.96
N GLY A 171 17.33 30.44 21.07
CA GLY A 171 17.15 31.87 20.92
C GLY A 171 16.60 32.57 22.16
N ILE A 172 15.64 32.00 22.85
CA ILE A 172 15.06 32.53 24.07
C ILE A 172 16.12 32.64 25.17
N VAL A 173 16.97 31.63 25.32
CA VAL A 173 18.07 31.67 26.29
C VAL A 173 19.16 32.67 25.88
N SER A 174 19.58 32.63 24.61
CA SER A 174 20.64 33.52 24.08
C SER A 174 20.26 34.99 24.13
N SER A 175 19.02 35.36 23.86
CA SER A 175 18.56 36.76 23.86
C SER A 175 18.63 37.42 25.22
N GLU A 176 18.56 36.67 26.31
CA GLU A 176 18.69 37.21 27.67
C GLU A 176 20.16 37.58 28.01
N PHE A 177 21.09 36.82 27.46
CA PHE A 177 22.50 37.16 27.61
C PHE A 177 22.86 38.40 26.81
N SER A 178 22.43 38.48 25.57
CA SER A 178 22.73 39.61 24.66
C SER A 178 21.98 40.89 25.04
N GLY A 179 20.75 40.78 25.54
CA GLY A 179 19.93 41.92 25.98
C GLY A 179 20.29 42.47 27.36
N GLY A 180 21.24 41.86 28.09
CA GLY A 180 21.65 42.31 29.42
C GLY A 180 20.57 42.14 30.52
N THR A 181 19.44 41.56 30.17
CA THR A 181 18.28 41.31 31.08
C THR A 181 18.63 40.35 32.21
N ILE A 182 19.70 39.59 32.05
CA ILE A 182 20.23 38.68 33.08
C ILE A 182 20.58 39.41 34.38
N LYS A 183 20.90 40.71 34.34
CA LYS A 183 21.16 41.53 35.53
C LYS A 183 19.91 41.73 36.36
N PHE A 184 18.75 41.92 35.72
CA PHE A 184 17.46 42.04 36.39
C PHE A 184 16.98 40.71 37.04
N LEU A 185 17.36 39.60 36.39
CA LEU A 185 17.10 38.27 36.93
C LEU A 185 17.91 37.94 38.20
N LEU A 186 19.09 38.56 38.32
CA LEU A 186 20.01 38.40 39.47
C LEU A 186 19.55 39.18 40.72
N ILE A 187 18.81 40.26 40.52
CA ILE A 187 18.33 41.14 41.61
C ILE A 187 17.00 40.64 42.19
N ASN A 188 16.25 39.84 41.43
CA ASN A 188 14.92 39.38 41.85
C ASN A 188 15.03 38.18 42.82
N PRO A 189 14.24 38.11 43.92
CA PRO A 189 14.32 37.07 44.94
C PRO A 189 13.80 35.71 44.45
N VAL A 190 13.41 35.57 43.20
CA VAL A 190 12.91 34.32 42.60
C VAL A 190 14.06 33.34 42.33
N LYS A 191 13.90 32.10 42.77
CA LYS A 191 14.92 31.06 42.53
C LYS A 191 15.16 30.86 41.03
N ARG A 192 16.40 30.98 40.59
CA ARG A 192 16.84 30.92 39.15
C ARG A 192 16.30 29.70 38.39
N TRP A 193 16.25 28.54 39.06
CA TRP A 193 15.74 27.32 38.42
C TRP A 193 14.24 27.42 38.03
N LYS A 194 13.43 28.19 38.79
CA LYS A 194 12.01 28.39 38.45
C LYS A 194 11.84 29.14 37.13
N ILE A 195 12.68 30.12 36.87
CA ILE A 195 12.65 30.90 35.66
C ILE A 195 13.04 30.00 34.45
N LEU A 196 14.06 29.17 34.62
CA LEU A 196 14.55 28.26 33.60
C LEU A 196 13.49 27.19 33.27
N VAL A 197 12.88 26.62 34.29
CA VAL A 197 11.78 25.65 34.14
C VAL A 197 10.57 26.28 33.45
N SER A 198 10.17 27.51 33.84
CA SER A 198 9.06 28.21 33.18
C SER A 198 9.26 28.35 31.69
N LYS A 199 10.47 28.74 31.25
CA LYS A 199 10.83 28.88 29.82
C LYS A 199 10.79 27.54 29.11
N TYR A 200 11.32 26.51 29.73
CA TYR A 200 11.30 25.15 29.20
C TYR A 200 9.85 24.66 28.99
N VAL A 201 9.01 24.83 30.01
CA VAL A 201 7.58 24.46 29.94
C VAL A 201 6.87 25.24 28.83
N THR A 202 7.10 26.57 28.73
CA THR A 202 6.50 27.39 27.68
C THR A 202 6.93 26.93 26.29
N THR A 203 8.21 26.62 26.08
CA THR A 203 8.71 26.15 24.78
C THR A 203 8.11 24.80 24.41
N ILE A 204 8.04 23.86 25.34
CA ILE A 204 7.41 22.55 25.13
C ILE A 204 5.93 22.72 24.80
N THR A 205 5.19 23.52 25.57
CA THR A 205 3.77 23.77 25.33
C THR A 205 3.55 24.37 23.95
N PHE A 206 4.38 25.31 23.55
CA PHE A 206 4.34 25.91 22.21
C PHE A 206 4.57 24.83 21.12
N GLY A 207 5.57 23.97 21.31
CA GLY A 207 5.83 22.84 20.41
C GLY A 207 4.64 21.90 20.25
N TYR A 208 4.00 21.51 21.38
CA TYR A 208 2.80 20.67 21.34
C TYR A 208 1.63 21.35 20.60
N ILE A 209 1.41 22.64 20.83
CA ILE A 209 0.37 23.39 20.11
C ILE A 209 0.62 23.37 18.61
N LEU A 210 1.86 23.59 18.16
CA LEU A 210 2.19 23.52 16.73
C LEU A 210 1.94 22.14 16.14
N ILE A 211 2.33 21.08 16.85
CA ILE A 211 2.09 19.70 16.40
C ILE A 211 0.58 19.43 16.27
N ILE A 212 -0.22 19.78 17.27
CA ILE A 212 -1.69 19.60 17.25
C ILE A 212 -2.29 20.35 16.05
N ILE A 213 -1.92 21.61 15.84
CA ILE A 213 -2.41 22.39 14.70
C ILE A 213 -2.05 21.73 13.38
N THR A 214 -0.81 21.23 13.24
CA THR A 214 -0.35 20.54 12.03
C THR A 214 -1.17 19.28 11.76
N TYR A 215 -1.45 18.46 12.76
CA TYR A 215 -2.30 17.27 12.60
C TYR A 215 -3.74 17.62 12.27
N ILE A 216 -4.31 18.67 12.85
CA ILE A 216 -5.67 19.14 12.52
C ILE A 216 -5.72 19.58 11.05
N ILE A 217 -4.75 20.39 10.61
CA ILE A 217 -4.69 20.84 9.21
C ILE A 217 -4.53 19.63 8.27
N SER A 218 -3.64 18.71 8.59
CA SER A 218 -3.43 17.49 7.80
C SER A 218 -4.71 16.64 7.70
N ALA A 219 -5.42 16.44 8.81
CA ALA A 219 -6.66 15.69 8.83
C ALA A 219 -7.76 16.38 7.97
N VAL A 220 -7.91 17.69 8.10
CA VAL A 220 -8.90 18.44 7.29
C VAL A 220 -8.55 18.38 5.80
N MET A 221 -7.29 18.57 5.44
CA MET A 221 -6.83 18.47 4.05
C MET A 221 -7.05 17.08 3.49
N SER A 222 -6.69 16.02 4.24
CA SER A 222 -6.89 14.64 3.82
C SER A 222 -8.37 14.30 3.63
N LEU A 223 -9.24 14.72 4.55
CA LEU A 223 -10.68 14.50 4.44
C LEU A 223 -11.31 15.23 3.24
N THR A 224 -10.83 16.43 2.92
CA THR A 224 -11.35 17.18 1.77
C THR A 224 -10.91 16.61 0.42
N VAL A 225 -9.73 16.01 0.36
CA VAL A 225 -9.17 15.46 -0.89
C VAL A 225 -9.62 14.01 -1.12
N PHE A 226 -9.59 13.17 -0.09
CA PHE A 226 -9.84 11.72 -0.21
C PHE A 226 -11.22 11.28 0.27
N GLY A 227 -11.94 12.14 1.00
CA GLY A 227 -13.24 11.79 1.58
C GLY A 227 -13.13 10.99 2.87
N ALA A 228 -14.30 10.58 3.39
CA ALA A 228 -14.40 9.85 4.66
C ALA A 228 -14.33 8.31 4.50
N ASP A 229 -14.39 7.80 3.27
CA ASP A 229 -14.40 6.36 3.00
C ASP A 229 -13.11 5.68 3.43
N ASP A 230 -11.98 6.40 3.35
CA ASP A 230 -10.66 5.90 3.74
C ASP A 230 -10.44 5.81 5.26
N LEU A 231 -11.34 6.40 6.07
CA LEU A 231 -11.26 6.30 7.54
C LEU A 231 -11.46 4.87 8.05
N SER A 232 -12.13 4.02 7.28
CA SER A 232 -12.37 2.62 7.60
C SER A 232 -11.17 1.70 7.30
N ALA A 233 -10.04 2.26 6.87
CA ALA A 233 -8.85 1.48 6.58
C ALA A 233 -8.34 0.75 7.84
N SER A 234 -7.89 -0.50 7.64
CA SER A 234 -7.32 -1.33 8.68
C SER A 234 -5.82 -1.52 8.45
N PHE A 235 -5.07 -1.65 9.52
CA PHE A 235 -3.69 -2.13 9.47
C PHE A 235 -3.70 -3.65 9.54
N ILE A 236 -3.22 -4.31 8.49
CA ILE A 236 -3.16 -5.76 8.42
C ILE A 236 -1.69 -6.19 8.52
N SER A 237 -1.38 -6.92 9.58
CA SER A 237 -0.07 -7.54 9.77
C SER A 237 -0.21 -9.05 9.72
N VAL A 238 0.63 -9.70 8.94
CA VAL A 238 0.75 -11.16 8.92
C VAL A 238 2.06 -11.51 9.58
N SER A 239 2.02 -12.44 10.54
CA SER A 239 3.21 -12.98 11.19
C SER A 239 3.01 -14.46 11.44
N ASP A 240 3.88 -15.29 10.87
CA ASP A 240 3.83 -16.75 10.96
C ASP A 240 2.45 -17.34 10.56
N GLY A 241 1.85 -16.81 9.50
CA GLY A 241 0.55 -17.23 8.98
C GLY A 241 -0.67 -16.74 9.81
N ILE A 242 -0.44 -15.97 10.87
CA ILE A 242 -1.50 -15.39 11.69
C ILE A 242 -1.76 -13.95 11.23
N VAL A 243 -3.00 -13.70 10.81
CA VAL A 243 -3.44 -12.35 10.43
C VAL A 243 -3.90 -11.59 11.67
N LYS A 244 -3.34 -10.41 11.88
CA LYS A 244 -3.79 -9.44 12.91
C LYS A 244 -4.29 -8.19 12.21
N GLU A 245 -5.54 -7.88 12.45
CA GLU A 245 -6.17 -6.65 11.98
C GLU A 245 -6.28 -5.66 13.12
N ILE A 246 -5.80 -4.43 12.90
CA ILE A 246 -5.93 -3.31 13.82
C ILE A 246 -6.67 -2.20 13.08
N PRO A 247 -7.82 -1.73 13.58
CA PRO A 247 -8.50 -0.59 12.98
C PRO A 247 -7.58 0.63 12.92
N GLY A 248 -7.61 1.36 11.79
CA GLY A 248 -6.68 2.46 11.54
C GLY A 248 -6.69 3.56 12.60
N PHE A 249 -7.82 3.78 13.29
CA PHE A 249 -7.93 4.75 14.37
C PHE A 249 -7.24 4.31 15.69
N LEU A 250 -6.80 3.06 15.80
CA LEU A 250 -6.03 2.52 16.93
C LEU A 250 -4.55 2.33 16.61
N TYR A 251 -4.16 2.53 15.34
CA TYR A 251 -2.78 2.47 14.89
C TYR A 251 -2.08 3.83 15.06
#